data_05b38518b8912c05b5b20ce7a1ca7e22
#
_entry.id   05b38518b8912c05b5b20ce7a1ca7e22
#
_cell.length_a   1.000
_cell.length_b   1.000
_cell.length_c   1.000
_cell.angle_alpha   90.00
_cell.angle_beta   90.00
_cell.angle_gamma   90.00
#
_symmetry.space_group_name_H-M   'P 1'
#
loop_
_entity.id
_entity.type
_entity.pdbx_description
1 polymer ?
#
loop_
_entity_poly.entity_id
_entity_poly.type
_entity_poly.pdbx_seq_one_letter_code
_entity_poly.pdbx_strand_id
1 'polypeptide(L)'
;IELDVHLTLDKVVVVRHDATVDATTNGSGLIADMRLAELQVFDVGFDEVDYPEKLSASGIRIPTLESLFLALPDKRFLIELKPDDSETGIQLCQLVLAHGLGDQVLVGSFYSSVLKDFRQSCPTVPTSLGEEEALAFVLLSWIGLGHLYNSPGYSVQLPFEYYGVKLISRSLIKSANELNLIVDVWTINDPQQMVQLINLGVSGIITDRPDILQAIDI
;
A
#
# COMPACT_ATOMS: atom_id res chain seq x y z
N ILE A 1 7.74 3.60 3.35
CA ILE A 1 6.55 4.47 3.19
C ILE A 1 5.53 3.67 2.39
N GLU A 2 4.32 3.52 2.94
CA GLU A 2 3.20 2.95 2.20
C GLU A 2 2.42 4.10 1.55
N LEU A 3 1.88 3.87 0.35
CA LEU A 3 1.08 4.82 -0.41
C LEU A 3 0.26 4.14 -1.50
N ASP A 4 -0.82 4.80 -1.89
CA ASP A 4 -1.76 4.37 -2.91
C ASP A 4 -1.62 5.17 -4.19
N VAL A 5 -1.79 4.53 -5.35
CA VAL A 5 -1.67 5.22 -6.63
C VAL A 5 -2.86 5.03 -7.55
N HIS A 6 -3.12 6.08 -8.31
CA HIS A 6 -4.05 6.11 -9.44
C HIS A 6 -3.37 6.64 -10.70
N LEU A 7 -4.00 6.42 -11.84
CA LEU A 7 -3.55 6.92 -13.13
C LEU A 7 -4.45 8.05 -13.62
N THR A 8 -3.85 9.17 -14.02
CA THR A 8 -4.59 10.28 -14.64
C THR A 8 -4.98 9.98 -16.08
N LEU A 9 -5.85 10.79 -16.67
CA LEU A 9 -6.24 10.70 -18.08
C LEU A 9 -5.03 10.77 -19.03
N ASP A 10 -4.04 11.58 -18.69
CA ASP A 10 -2.79 11.74 -19.45
C ASP A 10 -1.66 10.80 -18.99
N LYS A 11 -2.03 9.70 -18.28
CA LYS A 11 -1.15 8.59 -17.92
C LYS A 11 -0.03 8.95 -16.95
N VAL A 12 -0.25 9.90 -16.07
CA VAL A 12 0.65 10.21 -14.97
C VAL A 12 0.23 9.45 -13.72
N VAL A 13 1.17 8.77 -13.06
CA VAL A 13 0.93 8.10 -11.78
C VAL A 13 0.93 9.13 -10.66
N VAL A 14 -0.21 9.26 -9.97
CA VAL A 14 -0.42 10.19 -8.85
C VAL A 14 -0.68 9.44 -7.55
N VAL A 15 -0.33 10.04 -6.42
CA VAL A 15 -0.48 9.43 -5.10
C VAL A 15 -1.78 9.90 -4.46
N ARG A 16 -2.69 8.97 -4.27
CA ARG A 16 -4.01 9.21 -3.69
C ARG A 16 -4.66 7.90 -3.29
N HIS A 17 -5.37 7.88 -2.14
CA HIS A 17 -6.12 6.73 -1.68
C HIS A 17 -7.41 6.54 -2.51
N ASP A 18 -8.26 7.57 -2.60
CA ASP A 18 -9.55 7.48 -3.26
C ASP A 18 -9.44 7.67 -4.78
N ALA A 19 -10.30 7.00 -5.53
CA ALA A 19 -10.42 7.18 -6.98
C ALA A 19 -10.91 8.58 -7.38
N THR A 20 -11.50 9.31 -6.45
CA THR A 20 -12.00 10.68 -6.63
C THR A 20 -11.22 11.70 -5.83
N VAL A 21 -11.37 12.97 -6.18
CA VAL A 21 -10.76 14.08 -5.44
C VAL A 21 -11.67 14.64 -4.35
N ASP A 22 -12.90 14.13 -4.23
CA ASP A 22 -14.00 14.74 -3.47
C ASP A 22 -13.76 14.80 -1.95
N ALA A 23 -13.18 13.74 -1.37
CA ALA A 23 -13.15 13.60 0.09
C ALA A 23 -12.21 14.60 0.79
N THR A 24 -11.08 14.95 0.21
CA THR A 24 -10.05 15.77 0.88
C THR A 24 -9.53 16.91 0.00
N THR A 25 -10.28 17.32 -1.04
CA THR A 25 -9.94 18.50 -1.84
C THR A 25 -11.15 19.40 -2.03
N ASN A 26 -10.91 20.61 -2.52
CA ASN A 26 -11.97 21.53 -2.94
C ASN A 26 -12.50 21.23 -4.35
N GLY A 27 -12.17 20.08 -4.94
CA GLY A 27 -12.63 19.63 -6.26
C GLY A 27 -13.64 18.51 -6.18
N SER A 28 -14.06 18.03 -7.34
CA SER A 28 -14.97 16.86 -7.48
C SER A 28 -14.71 16.12 -8.77
N GLY A 29 -14.80 14.78 -8.73
CA GLY A 29 -14.70 13.90 -9.88
C GLY A 29 -13.61 12.85 -9.80
N LEU A 30 -13.55 11.99 -10.82
CA LEU A 30 -12.62 10.87 -10.91
C LEU A 30 -11.23 11.34 -11.37
N ILE A 31 -10.19 10.82 -10.74
CA ILE A 31 -8.79 11.06 -11.13
C ILE A 31 -8.53 10.58 -12.57
N ALA A 32 -9.09 9.42 -12.93
CA ALA A 32 -8.93 8.83 -14.26
C ALA A 32 -9.49 9.70 -15.40
N ASP A 33 -10.43 10.59 -15.10
CA ASP A 33 -11.05 11.50 -16.07
C ASP A 33 -10.36 12.87 -16.16
N MET A 34 -9.34 13.11 -15.32
CA MET A 34 -8.62 14.39 -15.21
C MET A 34 -7.18 14.27 -15.69
N ARG A 35 -6.69 15.32 -16.35
CA ARG A 35 -5.25 15.47 -16.62
C ARG A 35 -4.53 15.94 -15.36
N LEU A 36 -3.24 15.68 -15.26
CA LEU A 36 -2.43 16.16 -14.14
C LEU A 36 -2.59 17.66 -13.90
N ALA A 37 -2.60 18.47 -14.94
CA ALA A 37 -2.75 19.93 -14.83
C ALA A 37 -4.08 20.35 -14.18
N GLU A 38 -5.14 19.55 -14.36
CA GLU A 38 -6.45 19.78 -13.74
C GLU A 38 -6.45 19.37 -12.26
N LEU A 39 -5.76 18.26 -11.91
CA LEU A 39 -5.59 17.86 -10.52
C LEU A 39 -4.74 18.83 -9.70
N GLN A 40 -3.75 19.44 -10.32
CA GLN A 40 -2.81 20.34 -9.65
C GLN A 40 -3.41 21.69 -9.22
N VAL A 41 -4.67 22.01 -9.60
CA VAL A 41 -5.35 23.21 -9.11
C VAL A 41 -6.06 22.99 -7.78
N PHE A 42 -6.35 21.74 -7.39
CA PHE A 42 -7.08 21.43 -6.17
C PHE A 42 -6.19 21.56 -4.93
N ASP A 43 -6.77 22.10 -3.85
CA ASP A 43 -6.16 22.17 -2.53
C ASP A 43 -6.46 20.86 -1.75
N VAL A 44 -5.43 20.08 -1.44
CA VAL A 44 -5.55 18.78 -0.75
C VAL A 44 -5.80 18.95 0.75
N GLY A 45 -5.47 20.08 1.33
CA GLY A 45 -5.73 20.36 2.73
C GLY A 45 -7.12 20.96 3.01
N PHE A 46 -8.07 20.80 2.08
CA PHE A 46 -9.36 21.48 2.15
C PHE A 46 -10.27 20.93 3.25
N ASP A 47 -10.27 19.62 3.48
CA ASP A 47 -11.13 18.97 4.47
C ASP A 47 -10.31 18.32 5.57
N GLU A 48 -10.24 18.97 6.75
CA GLU A 48 -9.26 18.71 7.79
C GLU A 48 -9.82 17.95 8.99
N VAL A 49 -10.60 16.91 8.76
CA VAL A 49 -11.31 16.24 9.87
C VAL A 49 -10.36 15.63 10.90
N ASP A 50 -9.13 15.26 10.54
CA ASP A 50 -8.25 14.44 11.38
C ASP A 50 -6.88 15.05 11.73
N TYR A 51 -6.56 16.28 11.29
CA TYR A 51 -5.26 16.90 11.58
C TYR A 51 -5.39 18.09 12.54
N PRO A 52 -4.49 18.22 13.53
CA PRO A 52 -4.56 19.28 14.54
C PRO A 52 -4.25 20.69 14.00
N GLU A 53 -3.67 20.78 12.82
CA GLU A 53 -3.32 22.05 12.17
C GLU A 53 -4.05 22.18 10.84
N LYS A 54 -4.59 23.37 10.58
CA LYS A 54 -5.27 23.66 9.32
C LYS A 54 -4.30 23.68 8.15
N LEU A 55 -4.45 22.73 7.24
CA LEU A 55 -3.66 22.62 6.01
C LEU A 55 -4.34 23.28 4.80
N SER A 56 -5.62 23.63 4.92
CA SER A 56 -6.34 24.35 3.86
C SER A 56 -5.63 25.65 3.48
N ALA A 57 -5.58 25.94 2.18
CA ALA A 57 -4.84 27.06 1.60
C ALA A 57 -3.30 26.99 1.79
N SER A 58 -2.75 25.86 2.25
CA SER A 58 -1.29 25.66 2.36
C SER A 58 -0.58 25.52 1.01
N GLY A 59 -1.34 25.39 -0.08
CA GLY A 59 -0.79 25.14 -1.41
C GLY A 59 -0.36 23.69 -1.66
N ILE A 60 -0.73 22.78 -0.76
CA ILE A 60 -0.46 21.33 -0.94
C ILE A 60 -1.31 20.82 -2.10
N ARG A 61 -0.68 20.03 -2.97
CA ARG A 61 -1.30 19.44 -4.16
C ARG A 61 -1.15 17.94 -4.15
N ILE A 62 -2.00 17.24 -4.93
CA ILE A 62 -1.84 15.80 -5.16
C ILE A 62 -0.47 15.58 -5.81
N PRO A 63 0.46 14.86 -5.17
CA PRO A 63 1.79 14.66 -5.73
C PRO A 63 1.77 13.61 -6.84
N THR A 64 2.68 13.75 -7.82
CA THR A 64 3.01 12.63 -8.69
C THR A 64 3.93 11.67 -7.93
N LEU A 65 3.86 10.37 -8.25
CA LEU A 65 4.76 9.39 -7.66
C LEU A 65 6.22 9.71 -7.99
N GLU A 66 6.50 10.17 -9.20
CA GLU A 66 7.84 10.61 -9.61
C GLU A 66 8.39 11.71 -8.69
N SER A 67 7.56 12.70 -8.32
CA SER A 67 7.98 13.76 -7.42
C SER A 67 8.37 13.24 -6.03
N LEU A 68 7.72 12.18 -5.54
CA LEU A 68 8.09 11.53 -4.28
C LEU A 68 9.39 10.73 -4.42
N PHE A 69 9.60 10.02 -5.50
CA PHE A 69 10.87 9.31 -5.75
C PHE A 69 12.07 10.27 -5.75
N LEU A 70 11.90 11.43 -6.38
CA LEU A 70 12.94 12.47 -6.40
C LEU A 70 13.15 13.14 -5.04
N ALA A 71 12.10 13.35 -4.28
CA ALA A 71 12.18 13.98 -2.96
C ALA A 71 12.71 13.03 -1.86
N LEU A 72 12.55 11.71 -2.04
CA LEU A 72 12.81 10.70 -1.02
C LEU A 72 13.63 9.52 -1.58
N PRO A 73 14.81 9.76 -2.19
CA PRO A 73 15.55 8.76 -2.98
C PRO A 73 16.05 7.56 -2.14
N ASP A 74 16.21 7.74 -0.82
CA ASP A 74 16.73 6.70 0.08
C ASP A 74 15.62 5.91 0.78
N LYS A 75 14.35 6.15 0.44
CA LYS A 75 13.23 5.48 1.10
C LYS A 75 12.79 4.24 0.34
N ARG A 76 12.29 3.26 1.10
CA ARG A 76 11.57 2.11 0.55
C ARG A 76 10.09 2.44 0.48
N PHE A 77 9.46 1.97 -0.59
CA PHE A 77 8.05 2.22 -0.86
C PHE A 77 7.28 0.90 -0.96
N LEU A 78 6.14 0.87 -0.31
CA LEU A 78 5.07 -0.07 -0.53
C LEU A 78 3.99 0.67 -1.30
N ILE A 79 3.72 0.28 -2.55
CA ILE A 79 2.84 1.01 -3.46
C ILE A 79 1.64 0.16 -3.81
N GLU A 80 0.44 0.59 -3.40
CA GLU A 80 -0.80 -0.08 -3.74
C GLU A 80 -1.36 0.43 -5.07
N LEU A 81 -1.57 -0.50 -6.01
CA LEU A 81 -2.35 -0.26 -7.23
C LEU A 81 -3.84 -0.32 -6.89
N LYS A 82 -4.50 0.83 -6.79
CA LYS A 82 -5.95 0.92 -6.47
C LYS A 82 -6.86 0.55 -7.63
N PRO A 83 -6.58 0.94 -8.90
CA PRO A 83 -7.44 0.57 -10.02
C PRO A 83 -7.39 -0.92 -10.35
N ASP A 84 -8.54 -1.46 -10.76
CA ASP A 84 -8.64 -2.81 -11.34
C ASP A 84 -8.33 -2.76 -12.85
N ASP A 85 -7.11 -2.33 -13.17
CA ASP A 85 -6.60 -2.26 -14.53
C ASP A 85 -5.09 -2.55 -14.61
N SER A 86 -4.64 -3.07 -15.74
CA SER A 86 -3.21 -3.37 -15.96
C SER A 86 -2.40 -2.14 -16.39
N GLU A 87 -3.05 -1.08 -16.86
CA GLU A 87 -2.38 0.13 -17.39
C GLU A 87 -1.62 0.86 -16.28
N THR A 88 -2.26 1.04 -15.11
CA THR A 88 -1.63 1.68 -13.95
C THR A 88 -0.36 0.92 -13.53
N GLY A 89 -0.41 -0.41 -13.55
CA GLY A 89 0.75 -1.27 -13.27
C GLY A 89 1.88 -1.10 -14.29
N ILE A 90 1.54 -1.00 -15.58
CA ILE A 90 2.54 -0.78 -16.65
C ILE A 90 3.25 0.57 -16.46
N GLN A 91 2.50 1.64 -16.19
CA GLN A 91 3.07 2.97 -15.96
C GLN A 91 3.92 3.01 -14.69
N LEU A 92 3.46 2.35 -13.61
CA LEU A 92 4.25 2.19 -12.38
C LEU A 92 5.58 1.45 -12.66
N CYS A 93 5.54 0.34 -13.37
CA CYS A 93 6.74 -0.42 -13.71
C CYS A 93 7.76 0.43 -14.47
N GLN A 94 7.31 1.14 -15.51
CA GLN A 94 8.16 2.02 -16.30
C GLN A 94 8.82 3.08 -15.41
N LEU A 95 8.07 3.69 -14.50
CA LEU A 95 8.57 4.72 -13.60
C LEU A 95 9.60 4.14 -12.61
N VAL A 96 9.31 3.01 -11.97
CA VAL A 96 10.22 2.34 -11.03
C VAL A 96 11.54 1.98 -11.70
N LEU A 97 11.50 1.41 -12.90
CA LEU A 97 12.69 1.02 -13.65
C LEU A 97 13.48 2.24 -14.15
N ALA A 98 12.81 3.29 -14.61
CA ALA A 98 13.47 4.53 -15.07
C ALA A 98 14.27 5.21 -13.96
N HIS A 99 13.81 5.11 -12.70
CA HIS A 99 14.49 5.66 -11.53
C HIS A 99 15.44 4.66 -10.83
N GLY A 100 15.54 3.42 -11.32
CA GLY A 100 16.42 2.38 -10.74
C GLY A 100 15.98 1.92 -9.33
N LEU A 101 14.68 1.99 -9.00
CA LEU A 101 14.13 1.74 -7.67
C LEU A 101 13.59 0.32 -7.46
N GLY A 102 13.92 -0.63 -8.35
CA GLY A 102 13.39 -2.01 -8.29
C GLY A 102 13.59 -2.70 -6.93
N ASP A 103 14.72 -2.46 -6.27
CA ASP A 103 15.04 -3.03 -4.96
C ASP A 103 14.45 -2.23 -3.77
N GLN A 104 13.83 -1.08 -4.03
CA GLN A 104 13.27 -0.19 -3.02
C GLN A 104 11.74 -0.16 -3.04
N VAL A 105 11.12 -0.78 -4.04
CA VAL A 105 9.66 -0.78 -4.24
C VAL A 105 9.11 -2.20 -4.09
N LEU A 106 8.04 -2.33 -3.32
CA LEU A 106 7.16 -3.50 -3.28
C LEU A 106 5.77 -3.06 -3.73
N VAL A 107 5.16 -3.79 -4.66
CA VAL A 107 3.86 -3.42 -5.23
C VAL A 107 2.76 -4.29 -4.66
N GLY A 108 1.71 -3.65 -4.18
CA GLY A 108 0.49 -4.26 -3.67
C GLY A 108 -0.72 -3.97 -4.55
N SER A 109 -1.74 -4.79 -4.43
CA SER A 109 -3.11 -4.54 -4.89
C SER A 109 -4.06 -5.52 -4.21
N PHE A 110 -5.30 -5.11 -4.01
CA PHE A 110 -6.36 -6.05 -3.62
C PHE A 110 -6.67 -7.04 -4.76
N TYR A 111 -6.55 -6.61 -6.01
CA TYR A 111 -6.88 -7.41 -7.19
C TYR A 111 -5.73 -8.37 -7.54
N SER A 112 -5.92 -9.67 -7.30
CA SER A 112 -4.93 -10.71 -7.67
C SER A 112 -4.66 -10.75 -9.18
N SER A 113 -5.65 -10.39 -10.00
CA SER A 113 -5.51 -10.24 -11.46
C SER A 113 -4.49 -9.16 -11.83
N VAL A 114 -4.60 -7.99 -11.22
CA VAL A 114 -3.69 -6.85 -11.44
C VAL A 114 -2.26 -7.21 -11.07
N LEU A 115 -2.06 -7.87 -9.90
CA LEU A 115 -0.74 -8.32 -9.48
C LEU A 115 -0.16 -9.39 -10.40
N LYS A 116 -1.01 -10.30 -10.92
CA LYS A 116 -0.57 -11.31 -11.90
C LYS A 116 -0.06 -10.65 -13.17
N ASP A 117 -0.78 -9.67 -13.71
CA ASP A 117 -0.38 -8.93 -14.90
C ASP A 117 0.88 -8.08 -14.65
N PHE A 118 0.97 -7.46 -13.46
CA PHE A 118 2.15 -6.72 -13.04
C PHE A 118 3.40 -7.61 -12.97
N ARG A 119 3.31 -8.80 -12.36
CA ARG A 119 4.44 -9.77 -12.28
C ARG A 119 4.92 -10.22 -13.65
N GLN A 120 4.02 -10.30 -14.65
CA GLN A 120 4.38 -10.65 -16.04
C GLN A 120 5.11 -9.51 -16.75
N SER A 121 4.65 -8.27 -16.56
CA SER A 121 5.20 -7.09 -17.22
C SER A 121 6.42 -6.52 -16.49
N CYS A 122 6.55 -6.75 -15.19
CA CYS A 122 7.57 -6.20 -14.32
C CYS A 122 8.20 -7.26 -13.38
N PRO A 123 8.81 -8.33 -13.89
CA PRO A 123 9.23 -9.49 -13.09
C PRO A 123 10.36 -9.21 -12.10
N THR A 124 11.03 -8.08 -12.20
CA THR A 124 12.13 -7.67 -11.30
C THR A 124 11.68 -6.88 -10.09
N VAL A 125 10.41 -6.43 -10.04
CA VAL A 125 9.86 -5.68 -8.91
C VAL A 125 9.01 -6.63 -8.05
N PRO A 126 9.31 -6.78 -6.75
CA PRO A 126 8.56 -7.67 -5.87
C PRO A 126 7.13 -7.18 -5.64
N THR A 127 6.23 -8.15 -5.41
CA THR A 127 4.81 -7.86 -5.13
C THR A 127 4.36 -8.47 -3.82
N SER A 128 3.28 -7.91 -3.25
CA SER A 128 2.49 -8.59 -2.21
C SER A 128 1.60 -9.69 -2.81
N LEU A 129 0.89 -10.38 -1.93
CA LEU A 129 -0.26 -11.21 -2.30
C LEU A 129 -1.49 -10.31 -2.50
N GLY A 130 -2.32 -10.62 -3.52
CA GLY A 130 -3.66 -10.06 -3.64
C GLY A 130 -4.66 -10.74 -2.71
N GLU A 131 -5.91 -10.28 -2.68
CA GLU A 131 -6.91 -10.74 -1.70
C GLU A 131 -7.12 -12.26 -1.73
N GLU A 132 -7.33 -12.84 -2.91
CA GLU A 132 -7.58 -14.30 -3.05
C GLU A 132 -6.34 -15.13 -2.68
N GLU A 133 -5.15 -14.63 -3.03
CA GLU A 133 -3.87 -15.26 -2.72
C GLU A 133 -3.61 -15.21 -1.19
N ALA A 134 -3.89 -14.07 -0.56
CA ALA A 134 -3.78 -13.88 0.88
C ALA A 134 -4.77 -14.76 1.64
N LEU A 135 -6.03 -14.85 1.17
CA LEU A 135 -7.05 -15.71 1.76
C LEU A 135 -6.61 -17.20 1.72
N ALA A 136 -6.09 -17.66 0.58
CA ALA A 136 -5.59 -19.04 0.45
C ALA A 136 -4.44 -19.30 1.45
N PHE A 137 -3.50 -18.39 1.59
CA PHE A 137 -2.41 -18.51 2.56
C PHE A 137 -2.91 -18.55 4.01
N VAL A 138 -3.85 -17.64 4.38
CA VAL A 138 -4.45 -17.59 5.72
C VAL A 138 -5.15 -18.90 6.05
N LEU A 139 -6.00 -19.43 5.16
CA LEU A 139 -6.73 -20.66 5.36
C LEU A 139 -5.80 -21.87 5.55
N LEU A 140 -4.77 -21.99 4.71
CA LEU A 140 -3.76 -23.03 4.86
C LEU A 140 -2.99 -22.92 6.19
N SER A 141 -2.67 -21.70 6.61
CA SER A 141 -1.98 -21.45 7.86
C SER A 141 -2.82 -21.84 9.08
N TRP A 142 -4.14 -21.64 9.04
CA TRP A 142 -5.04 -22.03 10.14
C TRP A 142 -5.14 -23.55 10.35
N ILE A 143 -5.03 -24.33 9.28
CA ILE A 143 -5.04 -25.80 9.37
C ILE A 143 -3.62 -26.40 9.49
N GLY A 144 -2.59 -25.55 9.68
CA GLY A 144 -1.21 -25.99 9.85
C GLY A 144 -0.47 -26.38 8.57
N LEU A 145 -1.05 -26.11 7.39
CA LEU A 145 -0.48 -26.41 6.07
C LEU A 145 0.06 -25.17 5.35
N GLY A 146 0.19 -24.02 6.03
CA GLY A 146 0.64 -22.78 5.42
C GLY A 146 2.04 -22.87 4.81
N HIS A 147 2.93 -23.68 5.37
CA HIS A 147 4.28 -23.94 4.84
C HIS A 147 4.28 -24.63 3.46
N LEU A 148 3.16 -25.18 3.03
CA LEU A 148 3.01 -25.80 1.70
C LEU A 148 2.49 -24.80 0.65
N TYR A 149 2.17 -23.57 1.06
CA TYR A 149 1.68 -22.55 0.14
C TYR A 149 2.80 -22.13 -0.82
N ASN A 150 2.51 -22.18 -2.12
CA ASN A 150 3.43 -21.69 -3.15
C ASN A 150 3.14 -20.21 -3.40
N SER A 151 3.84 -19.33 -2.69
CA SER A 151 3.61 -17.90 -2.74
C SER A 151 4.06 -17.29 -4.09
N PRO A 152 3.17 -16.58 -4.81
CA PRO A 152 3.56 -15.84 -5.99
C PRO A 152 4.16 -14.46 -5.66
N GLY A 153 4.09 -14.02 -4.40
CA GLY A 153 4.57 -12.73 -3.91
C GLY A 153 5.51 -12.86 -2.71
N TYR A 154 6.06 -11.75 -2.27
CA TYR A 154 7.06 -11.65 -1.19
C TYR A 154 6.47 -11.14 0.13
N SER A 155 5.29 -10.55 0.11
CA SER A 155 4.61 -9.99 1.27
C SER A 155 3.13 -10.37 1.27
N VAL A 156 2.56 -10.51 2.45
CA VAL A 156 1.11 -10.54 2.67
C VAL A 156 0.70 -9.38 3.56
N GLN A 157 -0.26 -8.59 3.09
CA GLN A 157 -0.79 -7.45 3.81
C GLN A 157 -2.18 -7.78 4.31
N LEU A 158 -2.37 -7.80 5.62
CA LEU A 158 -3.59 -8.28 6.24
C LEU A 158 -4.18 -7.23 7.19
N PRO A 159 -5.52 -7.07 7.22
CA PRO A 159 -6.15 -6.35 8.31
C PRO A 159 -5.97 -7.14 9.62
N PHE A 160 -5.93 -6.41 10.74
CA PHE A 160 -5.87 -7.05 12.07
C PHE A 160 -7.05 -8.01 12.28
N GLU A 161 -8.22 -7.60 11.79
CA GLU A 161 -9.47 -8.33 11.92
C GLU A 161 -10.29 -8.20 10.63
N TYR A 162 -10.95 -9.27 10.23
CA TYR A 162 -11.83 -9.29 9.07
C TYR A 162 -13.15 -9.95 9.44
N TYR A 163 -14.27 -9.21 9.37
CA TYR A 163 -15.59 -9.64 9.81
C TYR A 163 -15.64 -10.25 11.22
N GLY A 164 -14.94 -9.64 12.19
CA GLY A 164 -14.89 -10.11 13.58
C GLY A 164 -13.91 -11.28 13.82
N VAL A 165 -13.16 -11.70 12.79
CA VAL A 165 -12.19 -12.79 12.89
C VAL A 165 -10.78 -12.23 12.87
N LYS A 166 -9.99 -12.50 13.93
CA LYS A 166 -8.57 -12.12 13.97
C LYS A 166 -7.78 -13.00 13.01
N LEU A 167 -7.17 -12.37 12.00
CA LEU A 167 -6.40 -13.07 11.00
C LEU A 167 -4.99 -13.41 11.48
N ILE A 168 -4.39 -12.50 12.25
CA ILE A 168 -2.99 -12.61 12.67
C ILE A 168 -2.88 -13.59 13.85
N SER A 169 -2.16 -14.68 13.63
CA SER A 169 -1.96 -15.75 14.61
C SER A 169 -0.51 -16.23 14.61
N ARG A 170 -0.09 -16.89 15.70
CA ARG A 170 1.24 -17.53 15.75
C ARG A 170 1.46 -18.56 14.66
N SER A 171 0.40 -19.29 14.26
CA SER A 171 0.47 -20.26 13.16
C SER A 171 0.74 -19.59 11.83
N LEU A 172 0.05 -18.45 11.56
CA LEU A 172 0.25 -17.66 10.35
C LEU A 172 1.67 -17.11 10.29
N ILE A 173 2.15 -16.47 11.37
CA ILE A 173 3.52 -15.92 11.43
C ILE A 173 4.56 -17.02 11.23
N LYS A 174 4.37 -18.20 11.87
CA LYS A 174 5.26 -19.32 11.68
C LYS A 174 5.31 -19.76 10.21
N SER A 175 4.14 -19.94 9.57
CA SER A 175 4.05 -20.32 8.16
C SER A 175 4.68 -19.29 7.24
N ALA A 176 4.49 -18.00 7.52
CA ALA A 176 5.11 -16.91 6.76
C ALA A 176 6.64 -16.95 6.86
N ASN A 177 7.17 -17.14 8.08
CA ASN A 177 8.62 -17.25 8.31
C ASN A 177 9.24 -18.45 7.58
N GLU A 178 8.55 -19.60 7.54
CA GLU A 178 9.00 -20.79 6.82
C GLU A 178 9.07 -20.57 5.30
N LEU A 179 8.25 -19.64 4.77
CA LEU A 179 8.22 -19.24 3.36
C LEU A 179 9.07 -17.99 3.06
N ASN A 180 9.70 -17.35 4.05
CA ASN A 180 10.33 -16.04 3.95
C ASN A 180 9.35 -14.96 3.44
N LEU A 181 8.08 -15.05 3.82
CA LEU A 181 7.04 -14.12 3.45
C LEU A 181 6.94 -13.00 4.50
N ILE A 182 7.03 -11.76 4.08
CA ILE A 182 6.84 -10.58 4.92
C ILE A 182 5.35 -10.49 5.31
N VAL A 183 5.06 -10.20 6.58
CA VAL A 183 3.69 -9.99 7.07
C VAL A 183 3.54 -8.56 7.54
N ASP A 184 2.78 -7.76 6.81
CA ASP A 184 2.44 -6.39 7.18
C ASP A 184 0.97 -6.32 7.60
N VAL A 185 0.68 -5.54 8.66
CA VAL A 185 -0.67 -5.44 9.22
C VAL A 185 -1.16 -3.99 9.17
N TRP A 186 -2.37 -3.79 8.64
CA TRP A 186 -3.00 -2.49 8.40
C TRP A 186 -4.44 -2.40 8.94
N THR A 187 -5.03 -1.23 9.16
CA THR A 187 -4.34 0.01 9.51
C THR A 187 -4.37 0.10 11.03
N ILE A 188 -3.22 0.13 11.68
CA ILE A 188 -3.10 0.01 13.13
C ILE A 188 -2.68 1.34 13.73
N ASN A 189 -3.60 1.98 14.46
CA ASN A 189 -3.36 3.27 15.11
C ASN A 189 -3.34 3.18 16.65
N ASP A 190 -3.82 2.06 17.21
CA ASP A 190 -3.84 1.82 18.65
C ASP A 190 -2.48 1.28 19.15
N PRO A 191 -1.84 1.94 20.13
CA PRO A 191 -0.52 1.54 20.62
C PRO A 191 -0.51 0.16 21.27
N GLN A 192 -1.62 -0.31 21.87
CA GLN A 192 -1.66 -1.64 22.48
C GLN A 192 -1.72 -2.73 21.39
N GLN A 193 -2.44 -2.47 20.29
CA GLN A 193 -2.44 -3.37 19.14
C GLN A 193 -1.06 -3.41 18.48
N MET A 194 -0.37 -2.27 18.35
CA MET A 194 1.00 -2.22 17.83
C MET A 194 1.93 -3.13 18.65
N VAL A 195 1.94 -2.97 19.97
CA VAL A 195 2.75 -3.81 20.89
C VAL A 195 2.37 -5.29 20.75
N GLN A 196 1.08 -5.60 20.67
CA GLN A 196 0.60 -6.99 20.49
C GLN A 196 1.15 -7.61 19.20
N LEU A 197 1.09 -6.87 18.08
CA LEU A 197 1.55 -7.35 16.77
C LEU A 197 3.07 -7.52 16.72
N ILE A 198 3.82 -6.58 17.29
CA ILE A 198 5.28 -6.67 17.43
C ILE A 198 5.66 -7.94 18.20
N ASN A 199 4.99 -8.21 19.34
CA ASN A 199 5.22 -9.41 20.16
C ASN A 199 4.79 -10.71 19.46
N LEU A 200 3.88 -10.65 18.49
CA LEU A 200 3.53 -11.79 17.65
C LEU A 200 4.59 -12.07 16.57
N GLY A 201 5.43 -11.08 16.24
CA GLY A 201 6.50 -11.18 15.26
C GLY A 201 6.06 -10.83 13.84
N VAL A 202 5.13 -9.87 13.67
CA VAL A 202 4.84 -9.30 12.34
C VAL A 202 6.07 -8.56 11.80
N SER A 203 6.19 -8.49 10.49
CA SER A 203 7.33 -7.85 9.82
C SER A 203 7.18 -6.34 9.75
N GLY A 204 5.95 -5.85 9.60
CA GLY A 204 5.64 -4.43 9.51
C GLY A 204 4.25 -4.09 10.02
N ILE A 205 4.08 -2.81 10.34
CA ILE A 205 2.80 -2.20 10.71
C ILE A 205 2.57 -0.99 9.82
N ILE A 206 1.45 -0.99 9.11
CA ILE A 206 0.96 0.15 8.34
C ILE A 206 0.05 0.97 9.26
N THR A 207 0.37 2.25 9.43
CA THR A 207 -0.28 3.14 10.41
C THR A 207 -0.33 4.58 9.92
N ASP A 208 -1.39 5.30 10.28
CA ASP A 208 -1.51 6.76 10.13
C ASP A 208 -0.77 7.51 11.26
N ARG A 209 -0.30 6.77 12.29
CA ARG A 209 0.34 7.30 13.48
C ARG A 209 1.78 6.79 13.65
N PRO A 210 2.68 7.10 12.68
CA PRO A 210 4.09 6.69 12.77
C PRO A 210 4.79 7.29 13.99
N ASP A 211 4.33 8.42 14.50
CA ASP A 211 4.78 9.05 15.74
C ASP A 211 4.58 8.12 16.95
N ILE A 212 3.42 7.45 17.05
CA ILE A 212 3.13 6.50 18.12
C ILE A 212 4.00 5.25 17.96
N LEU A 213 4.09 4.70 16.75
CA LEU A 213 4.86 3.50 16.49
C LEU A 213 6.35 3.69 16.81
N GLN A 214 6.91 4.85 16.48
CA GLN A 214 8.31 5.18 16.78
C GLN A 214 8.59 5.37 18.28
N ALA A 215 7.57 5.72 19.07
CA ALA A 215 7.69 5.89 20.52
C ALA A 215 7.57 4.59 21.31
N ILE A 216 7.26 3.46 20.66
CA ILE A 216 7.22 2.16 21.30
C ILE A 216 8.65 1.64 21.50
N ASP A 217 9.04 1.46 22.74
CA ASP A 217 10.31 0.79 23.09
C ASP A 217 10.19 -0.71 22.78
N ILE A 218 11.01 -1.18 21.84
CA ILE A 218 11.05 -2.58 21.36
C ILE A 218 12.28 -3.27 21.95
#